data_0e717bb8701e7b72c31c3ee3d830c647
#
_entry.id   0e717bb8701e7b72c31c3ee3d830c647
#
_cell.length_a   1.000
_cell.length_b   1.000
_cell.length_c   1.000
_cell.angle_alpha   90.00
_cell.angle_beta   90.00
_cell.angle_gamma   90.00
#
_symmetry.space_group_name_H-M   'P 1'
#
loop_
_entity.id
_entity.type
_entity.pdbx_description
1 polymer ?
#
loop_
_entity_poly.entity_id
_entity_poly.type
_entity_poly.pdbx_seq_one_letter_code
_entity_poly.pdbx_strand_id
1 'polypeptide(L)'
;MREATRIKDYFGLPVSTSSTAAAEHYQEGLDLLLSQNFGAEEEFQKAIEADEGFALAPSRLAYMAMQRGRAAEAREIVQRARSLSEGISKRERQQIEAVALWTNNEGHRSVALVREHLGEFPRDGLMHRLAQRLYVLGCYGSGVPNFPEELYGLCKSIEKHCSDDWSFLALYAFAHHETGRLDEAMTLARRSLDLYPTNASACHGITHAHFEKGEASEGGHFLGDWLEGFDKRASYHVHLSWHLALFELALGRYQSALDLYETDIRPSVVEKTIGDLANSASLMWRLQLYAGSPPPVPWQEVSEQAAPAAANPGPAFRDAHAALAFAAAGDEETMGRLIDGTRKLADQGNALAREMTLPLMQGIAAFAERSYEEAVRLMEAPVQQLARIGGSHAQREVFEDTLLEAYLRADQMDKAEDMLKERLGRRESVRDTFWMARAKASSGQTEEAGVAVREAQDGWRDADQTSPEFTSLTSLAEQLG
;
A
#
# COMPACT_ATOMS: atom_id res chain seq x y z
N MET A 1 -44.49 25.43 9.50
CA MET A 1 -43.93 24.12 9.10
C MET A 1 -42.82 23.80 10.10
N ARG A 2 -42.94 22.74 10.91
CA ARG A 2 -41.86 22.26 11.76
C ARG A 2 -40.74 21.76 10.83
N GLU A 3 -39.51 22.28 10.95
CA GLU A 3 -38.36 21.66 10.31
C GLU A 3 -38.34 20.20 10.77
N ALA A 4 -38.55 19.27 9.85
CA ALA A 4 -38.35 17.86 10.12
C ALA A 4 -36.87 17.73 10.53
N THR A 5 -36.62 17.19 11.73
CA THR A 5 -35.29 16.97 12.27
C THR A 5 -34.57 16.04 11.28
N ARG A 6 -33.65 16.58 10.47
CA ARG A 6 -32.90 15.77 9.51
C ARG A 6 -32.03 14.80 10.28
N ILE A 7 -32.06 13.53 9.93
CA ILE A 7 -31.18 12.50 10.47
C ILE A 7 -29.73 12.92 10.13
N LYS A 8 -28.80 12.72 11.07
CA LYS A 8 -27.39 13.08 10.90
C LYS A 8 -26.53 11.83 10.99
N ASP A 9 -25.43 11.83 10.24
CA ASP A 9 -24.38 10.83 10.39
C ASP A 9 -23.50 11.10 11.63
N TYR A 10 -22.54 10.21 11.89
CA TYR A 10 -21.59 10.33 13.00
C TYR A 10 -20.86 11.68 13.03
N PHE A 11 -20.58 12.25 11.86
CA PHE A 11 -19.89 13.56 11.76
C PHE A 11 -20.83 14.75 12.05
N GLY A 12 -22.07 14.48 12.41
CA GLY A 12 -23.10 15.50 12.67
C GLY A 12 -23.66 16.13 11.39
N LEU A 13 -23.43 15.52 10.24
CA LEU A 13 -23.84 16.03 8.93
C LEU A 13 -25.17 15.39 8.49
N PRO A 14 -26.14 16.16 7.93
CA PRO A 14 -27.43 15.64 7.53
C PRO A 14 -27.32 14.60 6.39
N VAL A 15 -28.16 13.55 6.44
CA VAL A 15 -28.33 12.55 5.40
C VAL A 15 -29.75 12.59 4.85
N SER A 16 -29.90 12.35 3.54
CA SER A 16 -31.21 12.46 2.82
C SER A 16 -31.93 11.10 2.84
N THR A 17 -32.25 10.61 4.03
CA THR A 17 -33.20 9.51 4.25
C THR A 17 -34.19 9.91 5.33
N SER A 18 -35.42 9.40 5.25
CA SER A 18 -36.42 9.51 6.33
C SER A 18 -36.53 8.23 7.16
N SER A 19 -35.84 7.17 6.76
CA SER A 19 -35.78 5.89 7.47
C SER A 19 -34.69 5.90 8.53
N THR A 20 -35.07 5.82 9.80
CA THR A 20 -34.14 5.70 10.92
C THR A 20 -33.29 4.42 10.78
N ALA A 21 -33.91 3.29 10.40
CA ALA A 21 -33.20 2.03 10.20
C ALA A 21 -32.14 2.12 9.07
N ALA A 22 -32.50 2.78 7.94
CA ALA A 22 -31.53 3.00 6.87
C ALA A 22 -30.34 3.86 7.33
N ALA A 23 -30.60 4.89 8.14
CA ALA A 23 -29.55 5.75 8.66
C ALA A 23 -28.64 5.03 9.68
N GLU A 24 -29.20 4.18 10.55
CA GLU A 24 -28.46 3.37 11.52
C GLU A 24 -27.54 2.36 10.80
N HIS A 25 -28.06 1.59 9.85
CA HIS A 25 -27.25 0.66 9.04
C HIS A 25 -26.18 1.40 8.22
N TYR A 26 -26.52 2.55 7.64
CA TYR A 26 -25.55 3.36 6.92
C TYR A 26 -24.41 3.84 7.83
N GLN A 27 -24.74 4.28 9.05
CA GLN A 27 -23.73 4.73 10.02
C GLN A 27 -22.81 3.59 10.43
N GLU A 28 -23.36 2.42 10.78
CA GLU A 28 -22.58 1.23 11.12
C GLU A 28 -21.67 0.82 9.95
N GLY A 29 -22.21 0.77 8.73
CA GLY A 29 -21.44 0.50 7.52
C GLY A 29 -20.32 1.50 7.28
N LEU A 30 -20.55 2.79 7.59
CA LEU A 30 -19.55 3.84 7.45
C LEU A 30 -18.43 3.69 8.48
N ASP A 31 -18.74 3.37 9.73
CA ASP A 31 -17.75 3.14 10.79
C ASP A 31 -16.87 1.93 10.46
N LEU A 32 -17.47 0.82 10.00
CA LEU A 32 -16.74 -0.37 9.53
C LEU A 32 -15.86 -0.08 8.32
N LEU A 33 -16.35 0.72 7.36
CA LEU A 33 -15.58 1.12 6.18
C LEU A 33 -14.36 1.98 6.54
N LEU A 34 -14.56 2.99 7.39
CA LEU A 34 -13.50 3.94 7.77
C LEU A 34 -12.45 3.30 8.67
N SER A 35 -12.87 2.38 9.54
CA SER A 35 -11.98 1.60 10.40
C SER A 35 -11.34 0.38 9.70
N GLN A 36 -11.74 0.07 8.45
CA GLN A 36 -11.28 -1.09 7.67
C GLN A 36 -11.68 -2.45 8.29
N ASN A 37 -12.78 -2.49 9.03
CA ASN A 37 -13.33 -3.72 9.62
C ASN A 37 -14.21 -4.49 8.63
N PHE A 38 -14.51 -5.74 8.97
CA PHE A 38 -15.41 -6.61 8.20
C PHE A 38 -16.88 -6.21 8.43
N GLY A 39 -17.73 -6.39 7.41
CA GLY A 39 -19.19 -6.25 7.52
C GLY A 39 -19.77 -5.00 6.88
N ALA A 40 -18.97 -4.00 6.49
CA ALA A 40 -19.46 -2.74 5.92
C ALA A 40 -20.39 -2.93 4.70
N GLU A 41 -20.10 -3.89 3.81
CA GLU A 41 -20.89 -4.16 2.61
C GLU A 41 -22.30 -4.64 2.97
N GLU A 42 -22.41 -5.52 3.97
CA GLU A 42 -23.70 -6.04 4.47
C GLU A 42 -24.54 -4.92 5.09
N GLU A 43 -23.93 -4.04 5.88
CA GLU A 43 -24.63 -2.92 6.51
C GLU A 43 -25.13 -1.90 5.47
N PHE A 44 -24.35 -1.59 4.43
CA PHE A 44 -24.84 -0.74 3.34
C PHE A 44 -25.96 -1.42 2.55
N GLN A 45 -25.95 -2.73 2.38
CA GLN A 45 -27.03 -3.46 1.73
C GLN A 45 -28.32 -3.39 2.57
N LYS A 46 -28.24 -3.58 3.90
CA LYS A 46 -29.38 -3.40 4.82
C LYS A 46 -29.92 -1.96 4.79
N ALA A 47 -29.04 -0.97 4.65
CA ALA A 47 -29.47 0.43 4.50
C ALA A 47 -30.29 0.65 3.21
N ILE A 48 -29.91 0.00 2.09
CA ILE A 48 -30.66 0.03 0.83
C ILE A 48 -32.00 -0.68 0.96
N GLU A 49 -32.04 -1.83 1.66
CA GLU A 49 -33.28 -2.58 1.90
C GLU A 49 -34.27 -1.79 2.77
N ALA A 50 -33.77 -1.01 3.73
CA ALA A 50 -34.58 -0.18 4.62
C ALA A 50 -35.07 1.14 3.96
N ASP A 51 -34.38 1.63 2.91
CA ASP A 51 -34.76 2.78 2.09
C ASP A 51 -34.11 2.67 0.70
N GLU A 52 -34.85 2.17 -0.29
CA GLU A 52 -34.37 2.04 -1.68
C GLU A 52 -34.03 3.38 -2.34
N GLY A 53 -34.57 4.49 -1.81
CA GLY A 53 -34.33 5.87 -2.26
C GLY A 53 -33.04 6.49 -1.65
N PHE A 54 -32.37 5.85 -0.70
CA PHE A 54 -31.21 6.40 -0.02
C PHE A 54 -29.95 6.37 -0.89
N ALA A 55 -29.68 7.43 -1.62
CA ALA A 55 -28.64 7.52 -2.66
C ALA A 55 -27.20 7.28 -2.16
N LEU A 56 -26.91 7.59 -0.89
CA LEU A 56 -25.54 7.42 -0.35
C LEU A 56 -25.13 5.94 -0.21
N ALA A 57 -26.03 5.05 0.19
CA ALA A 57 -25.67 3.66 0.47
C ALA A 57 -25.12 2.92 -0.77
N PRO A 58 -25.76 2.95 -1.96
CA PRO A 58 -25.16 2.36 -3.16
C PRO A 58 -23.85 3.05 -3.57
N SER A 59 -23.67 4.35 -3.31
CA SER A 59 -22.37 5.01 -3.55
C SER A 59 -21.24 4.41 -2.71
N ARG A 60 -21.51 3.96 -1.48
CA ARG A 60 -20.51 3.26 -0.62
C ARG A 60 -20.17 1.89 -1.16
N LEU A 61 -21.16 1.14 -1.63
CA LEU A 61 -20.93 -0.15 -2.31
C LEU A 61 -20.07 0.04 -3.57
N ALA A 62 -20.31 1.08 -4.36
CA ALA A 62 -19.47 1.41 -5.52
C ALA A 62 -18.03 1.72 -5.12
N TYR A 63 -17.84 2.49 -4.05
CA TYR A 63 -16.51 2.75 -3.47
C TYR A 63 -15.80 1.45 -3.09
N MET A 64 -16.47 0.54 -2.37
CA MET A 64 -15.90 -0.74 -1.93
C MET A 64 -15.59 -1.67 -3.11
N ALA A 65 -16.46 -1.75 -4.11
CA ALA A 65 -16.22 -2.51 -5.33
C ALA A 65 -14.96 -2.00 -6.06
N MET A 66 -14.78 -0.69 -6.13
CA MET A 66 -13.58 -0.08 -6.72
C MET A 66 -12.32 -0.40 -5.92
N GLN A 67 -12.37 -0.39 -4.58
CA GLN A 67 -11.24 -0.79 -3.74
C GLN A 67 -10.78 -2.23 -4.00
N ARG A 68 -11.73 -3.13 -4.27
CA ARG A 68 -11.48 -4.55 -4.56
C ARG A 68 -11.10 -4.82 -6.02
N GLY A 69 -10.91 -3.78 -6.84
CA GLY A 69 -10.57 -3.91 -8.25
C GLY A 69 -11.75 -4.27 -9.17
N ARG A 70 -13.00 -4.28 -8.65
CA ARG A 70 -14.23 -4.61 -9.40
C ARG A 70 -14.79 -3.37 -10.11
N ALA A 71 -13.98 -2.73 -10.97
CA ALA A 71 -14.29 -1.43 -11.56
C ALA A 71 -15.55 -1.43 -12.46
N ALA A 72 -15.86 -2.53 -13.16
CA ALA A 72 -17.07 -2.63 -13.98
C ALA A 72 -18.32 -2.58 -13.10
N GLU A 73 -18.36 -3.40 -12.06
CA GLU A 73 -19.43 -3.43 -11.06
C GLU A 73 -19.58 -2.06 -10.35
N ALA A 74 -18.46 -1.45 -9.95
CA ALA A 74 -18.47 -0.13 -9.32
C ALA A 74 -19.17 0.94 -10.20
N ARG A 75 -18.92 0.90 -11.52
CA ARG A 75 -19.58 1.81 -12.48
C ARG A 75 -21.09 1.59 -12.55
N GLU A 76 -21.56 0.35 -12.52
CA GLU A 76 -23.00 0.04 -12.54
C GLU A 76 -23.66 0.52 -11.24
N ILE A 77 -23.07 0.22 -10.10
CA ILE A 77 -23.62 0.60 -8.79
C ILE A 77 -23.67 2.13 -8.63
N VAL A 78 -22.64 2.86 -9.06
CA VAL A 78 -22.62 4.32 -8.92
C VAL A 78 -23.63 5.01 -9.83
N GLN A 79 -24.02 4.42 -10.96
CA GLN A 79 -25.11 4.96 -11.80
C GLN A 79 -26.46 4.88 -11.06
N ARG A 80 -26.70 3.81 -10.28
CA ARG A 80 -27.88 3.75 -9.40
C ARG A 80 -27.84 4.89 -8.38
N ALA A 81 -26.70 5.12 -7.70
CA ALA A 81 -26.58 6.23 -6.76
C ALA A 81 -26.88 7.60 -7.43
N ARG A 82 -26.37 7.81 -8.65
CA ARG A 82 -26.64 9.03 -9.43
C ARG A 82 -28.13 9.18 -9.78
N SER A 83 -28.82 8.10 -10.18
CA SER A 83 -30.26 8.17 -10.50
C SER A 83 -31.13 8.53 -9.31
N LEU A 84 -30.64 8.26 -8.08
CA LEU A 84 -31.30 8.61 -6.81
C LEU A 84 -30.90 10.00 -6.27
N SER A 85 -30.07 10.75 -6.97
CA SER A 85 -29.49 12.00 -6.44
C SER A 85 -30.36 13.25 -6.66
N GLU A 86 -31.56 13.11 -7.21
CA GLU A 86 -32.51 14.24 -7.35
C GLU A 86 -33.04 14.65 -5.97
N GLY A 87 -32.96 15.94 -5.66
CA GLY A 87 -33.50 16.50 -4.40
C GLY A 87 -32.61 16.31 -3.15
N ILE A 88 -31.53 15.55 -3.22
CA ILE A 88 -30.59 15.41 -2.09
C ILE A 88 -29.69 16.65 -1.90
N SER A 89 -28.94 16.74 -0.80
CA SER A 89 -28.07 17.88 -0.50
C SER A 89 -26.90 18.03 -1.50
N LYS A 90 -26.32 19.25 -1.59
CA LYS A 90 -25.09 19.49 -2.37
C LYS A 90 -23.97 18.57 -1.90
N ARG A 91 -23.80 18.41 -0.58
CA ARG A 91 -22.79 17.55 0.03
C ARG A 91 -22.90 16.12 -0.51
N GLU A 92 -24.07 15.51 -0.47
CA GLU A 92 -24.29 14.14 -0.90
C GLU A 92 -24.09 13.95 -2.41
N ARG A 93 -24.54 14.93 -3.22
CA ARG A 93 -24.26 14.90 -4.67
C ARG A 93 -22.78 14.95 -4.97
N GLN A 94 -22.01 15.79 -4.26
CA GLN A 94 -20.55 15.85 -4.45
C GLN A 94 -19.86 14.54 -4.05
N GLN A 95 -20.29 13.87 -2.98
CA GLN A 95 -19.76 12.54 -2.60
C GLN A 95 -20.02 11.50 -3.70
N ILE A 96 -21.24 11.40 -4.19
CA ILE A 96 -21.61 10.46 -5.25
C ILE A 96 -20.81 10.76 -6.53
N GLU A 97 -20.68 12.03 -6.89
CA GLU A 97 -19.94 12.45 -8.08
C GLU A 97 -18.45 12.17 -7.97
N ALA A 98 -17.83 12.40 -6.81
CA ALA A 98 -16.42 12.10 -6.60
C ALA A 98 -16.11 10.60 -6.75
N VAL A 99 -16.96 9.72 -6.19
CA VAL A 99 -16.87 8.29 -6.40
C VAL A 99 -17.06 7.92 -7.87
N ALA A 100 -18.04 8.53 -8.54
CA ALA A 100 -18.31 8.26 -9.94
C ALA A 100 -17.17 8.68 -10.87
N LEU A 101 -16.53 9.81 -10.62
CA LEU A 101 -15.34 10.24 -11.35
C LEU A 101 -14.19 9.23 -11.16
N TRP A 102 -13.98 8.76 -9.93
CA TRP A 102 -12.96 7.75 -9.66
C TRP A 102 -13.24 6.44 -10.41
N THR A 103 -14.48 5.92 -10.36
CA THR A 103 -14.86 4.67 -11.06
C THR A 103 -14.69 4.75 -12.58
N ASN A 104 -14.76 5.96 -13.14
CA ASN A 104 -14.57 6.24 -14.57
C ASN A 104 -13.12 6.58 -14.97
N ASN A 105 -12.15 6.34 -14.10
CA ASN A 105 -10.72 6.68 -14.30
C ASN A 105 -10.45 8.20 -14.48
N GLU A 106 -11.32 9.04 -13.91
CA GLU A 106 -11.16 10.50 -13.90
C GLU A 106 -10.58 10.97 -12.56
N GLY A 107 -9.54 10.29 -12.07
CA GLY A 107 -8.98 10.48 -10.72
C GLY A 107 -8.56 11.93 -10.43
N HIS A 108 -7.96 12.65 -11.38
CA HIS A 108 -7.58 14.06 -11.23
C HIS A 108 -8.79 14.98 -11.01
N ARG A 109 -9.93 14.71 -11.68
CA ARG A 109 -11.18 15.45 -11.47
C ARG A 109 -11.79 15.10 -10.12
N SER A 110 -11.71 13.81 -9.74
CA SER A 110 -12.15 13.36 -8.42
C SER A 110 -11.37 14.06 -7.29
N VAL A 111 -10.03 14.15 -7.39
CA VAL A 111 -9.20 14.90 -6.42
C VAL A 111 -9.60 16.36 -6.34
N ALA A 112 -9.81 17.03 -7.47
CA ALA A 112 -10.22 18.43 -7.49
C ALA A 112 -11.57 18.63 -6.77
N LEU A 113 -12.55 17.75 -7.02
CA LEU A 113 -13.86 17.80 -6.37
C LEU A 113 -13.76 17.48 -4.87
N VAL A 114 -12.91 16.52 -4.48
CA VAL A 114 -12.66 16.19 -3.06
C VAL A 114 -12.08 17.41 -2.32
N ARG A 115 -11.13 18.11 -2.91
CA ARG A 115 -10.56 19.35 -2.34
C ARG A 115 -11.60 20.44 -2.17
N GLU A 116 -12.42 20.71 -3.19
CA GLU A 116 -13.54 21.66 -3.12
C GLU A 116 -14.49 21.27 -1.99
N HIS A 117 -14.89 20.00 -1.95
CA HIS A 117 -15.82 19.47 -0.96
C HIS A 117 -15.31 19.64 0.48
N LEU A 118 -14.07 19.25 0.75
CA LEU A 118 -13.48 19.35 2.09
C LEU A 118 -13.23 20.79 2.53
N GLY A 119 -13.12 21.73 1.61
CA GLY A 119 -13.12 23.17 1.91
C GLY A 119 -14.45 23.66 2.47
N GLU A 120 -15.59 23.04 2.10
CA GLU A 120 -16.95 23.38 2.54
C GLU A 120 -17.43 22.46 3.67
N PHE A 121 -17.10 21.17 3.60
CA PHE A 121 -17.51 20.12 4.54
C PHE A 121 -16.28 19.39 5.13
N PRO A 122 -15.48 20.05 5.95
CA PRO A 122 -14.18 19.52 6.41
C PRO A 122 -14.29 18.27 7.26
N ARG A 123 -15.44 17.93 7.84
CA ARG A 123 -15.66 16.73 8.68
C ARG A 123 -16.14 15.51 7.90
N ASP A 124 -16.18 15.56 6.56
CA ASP A 124 -16.73 14.44 5.78
C ASP A 124 -15.72 13.27 5.68
N GLY A 125 -15.88 12.28 6.56
CA GLY A 125 -14.96 11.14 6.71
C GLY A 125 -14.81 10.30 5.44
N LEU A 126 -15.88 10.12 4.62
CA LEU A 126 -15.71 9.42 3.37
C LEU A 126 -14.81 10.19 2.39
N MET A 127 -14.98 11.49 2.33
CA MET A 127 -14.15 12.32 1.43
C MET A 127 -12.70 12.40 1.89
N HIS A 128 -12.44 12.33 3.21
CA HIS A 128 -11.08 12.10 3.75
C HIS A 128 -10.51 10.78 3.23
N ARG A 129 -11.28 9.70 3.32
CA ARG A 129 -10.85 8.36 2.90
C ARG A 129 -10.63 8.28 1.39
N LEU A 130 -11.51 8.90 0.60
CA LEU A 130 -11.36 8.97 -0.85
C LEU A 130 -10.14 9.81 -1.26
N ALA A 131 -9.86 10.93 -0.55
CA ALA A 131 -8.64 11.70 -0.75
C ALA A 131 -7.40 10.83 -0.58
N GLN A 132 -7.28 10.16 0.56
CA GLN A 132 -6.14 9.26 0.81
C GLN A 132 -5.98 8.24 -0.33
N ARG A 133 -7.07 7.58 -0.71
CA ARG A 133 -7.04 6.56 -1.77
C ARG A 133 -6.54 7.12 -3.09
N LEU A 134 -7.06 8.26 -3.51
CA LEU A 134 -6.70 8.90 -4.77
C LEU A 134 -5.24 9.39 -4.78
N TYR A 135 -4.74 9.92 -3.67
CA TYR A 135 -3.36 10.38 -3.55
C TYR A 135 -2.39 9.20 -3.50
N VAL A 136 -2.57 8.29 -2.53
CA VAL A 136 -1.62 7.20 -2.24
C VAL A 136 -1.49 6.23 -3.39
N LEU A 137 -2.55 5.94 -4.11
CA LEU A 137 -2.48 5.02 -5.24
C LEU A 137 -2.15 5.70 -6.57
N GLY A 138 -1.94 7.03 -6.61
CA GLY A 138 -1.45 7.79 -7.79
C GLY A 138 -1.84 7.30 -9.19
N CYS A 139 -1.89 6.00 -9.31
CA CYS A 139 -2.18 5.17 -10.48
C CYS A 139 -3.61 5.30 -11.03
N TYR A 140 -4.51 5.93 -10.30
CA TYR A 140 -5.88 6.19 -10.78
C TYR A 140 -5.99 7.55 -11.47
N GLY A 141 -4.87 8.02 -12.05
CA GLY A 141 -4.85 9.22 -12.87
C GLY A 141 -4.94 10.52 -12.06
N SER A 142 -4.73 10.48 -10.74
CA SER A 142 -4.59 11.70 -9.95
C SER A 142 -3.37 12.52 -10.40
N GLY A 143 -2.37 11.82 -10.90
CA GLY A 143 -1.17 12.43 -11.51
C GLY A 143 -0.35 13.31 -10.55
N VAL A 144 -0.58 13.16 -9.25
CA VAL A 144 0.06 13.98 -8.22
C VAL A 144 1.47 13.44 -7.95
N PRO A 145 2.54 14.09 -8.44
CA PRO A 145 3.90 13.53 -8.34
C PRO A 145 4.46 13.60 -6.92
N ASN A 146 3.95 14.49 -6.08
CA ASN A 146 4.38 14.69 -4.70
C ASN A 146 3.20 14.49 -3.74
N PHE A 147 2.57 13.31 -3.82
CA PHE A 147 1.37 13.03 -3.03
C PHE A 147 1.59 13.13 -1.50
N PRO A 148 2.76 12.78 -0.92
CA PRO A 148 2.94 12.87 0.52
C PRO A 148 2.72 14.29 1.05
N GLU A 149 3.41 15.26 0.49
CA GLU A 149 3.29 16.67 0.91
C GLU A 149 1.93 17.27 0.57
N GLU A 150 1.33 16.89 -0.55
CA GLU A 150 0.00 17.37 -0.91
C GLU A 150 -1.10 16.80 -0.02
N LEU A 151 -1.04 15.51 0.34
CA LEU A 151 -1.96 14.90 1.30
C LEU A 151 -1.79 15.51 2.69
N TYR A 152 -0.54 15.70 3.13
CA TYR A 152 -0.26 16.39 4.39
C TYR A 152 -0.84 17.81 4.40
N GLY A 153 -0.62 18.59 3.34
CA GLY A 153 -1.15 19.94 3.20
C GLY A 153 -2.69 19.99 3.25
N LEU A 154 -3.36 19.03 2.60
CA LEU A 154 -4.81 18.88 2.67
C LEU A 154 -5.28 18.61 4.11
N CYS A 155 -4.70 17.61 4.78
CA CYS A 155 -5.05 17.27 6.17
C CYS A 155 -4.80 18.45 7.11
N LYS A 156 -3.65 19.13 6.97
CA LYS A 156 -3.30 20.30 7.77
C LYS A 156 -4.31 21.44 7.62
N SER A 157 -4.86 21.64 6.43
CA SER A 157 -5.83 22.71 6.15
C SER A 157 -7.16 22.51 6.90
N ILE A 158 -7.55 21.27 7.20
CA ILE A 158 -8.83 20.92 7.84
C ILE A 158 -8.70 20.44 9.30
N GLU A 159 -7.46 20.25 9.80
CA GLU A 159 -7.14 19.72 11.13
C GLU A 159 -7.98 20.33 12.26
N LYS A 160 -8.12 21.66 12.29
CA LYS A 160 -8.85 22.39 13.33
C LYS A 160 -10.34 21.98 13.44
N HIS A 161 -10.90 21.37 12.42
CA HIS A 161 -12.30 20.91 12.38
C HIS A 161 -12.46 19.44 12.76
N CYS A 162 -11.38 18.64 12.77
CA CYS A 162 -11.40 17.18 12.83
C CYS A 162 -10.53 16.61 13.97
N SER A 163 -10.05 17.45 14.89
CA SER A 163 -9.10 17.03 15.93
C SER A 163 -9.65 16.01 16.95
N ASP A 164 -10.96 15.77 16.97
CA ASP A 164 -11.69 14.81 17.79
C ASP A 164 -12.21 13.59 17.00
N ASP A 165 -11.87 13.50 15.71
CA ASP A 165 -12.35 12.47 14.80
C ASP A 165 -11.31 11.37 14.63
N TRP A 166 -11.60 10.17 15.14
CA TRP A 166 -10.71 9.02 15.09
C TRP A 166 -10.31 8.63 13.65
N SER A 167 -11.22 8.74 12.70
CA SER A 167 -10.93 8.38 11.30
C SER A 167 -9.99 9.38 10.63
N PHE A 168 -10.19 10.68 10.91
CA PHE A 168 -9.29 11.73 10.44
C PHE A 168 -7.90 11.63 11.10
N LEU A 169 -7.83 11.35 12.40
CA LEU A 169 -6.56 11.20 13.11
C LEU A 169 -5.71 10.07 12.51
N ALA A 170 -6.32 8.94 12.12
CA ALA A 170 -5.61 7.86 11.42
C ALA A 170 -5.10 8.27 10.04
N LEU A 171 -5.91 9.00 9.26
CA LEU A 171 -5.49 9.55 7.97
C LEU A 171 -4.34 10.55 8.13
N TYR A 172 -4.43 11.43 9.11
CA TYR A 172 -3.43 12.45 9.35
C TYR A 172 -2.11 11.85 9.86
N ALA A 173 -2.19 10.79 10.68
CA ALA A 173 -1.03 9.99 11.06
C ALA A 173 -0.32 9.41 9.82
N PHE A 174 -1.10 8.87 8.87
CA PHE A 174 -0.56 8.36 7.61
C PHE A 174 0.16 9.47 6.82
N ALA A 175 -0.45 10.66 6.69
CA ALA A 175 0.16 11.79 5.99
C ALA A 175 1.45 12.29 6.68
N HIS A 176 1.50 12.24 8.01
CA HIS A 176 2.70 12.55 8.78
C HIS A 176 3.84 11.57 8.52
N HIS A 177 3.57 10.25 8.54
CA HIS A 177 4.64 9.26 8.34
C HIS A 177 5.21 9.32 6.91
N GLU A 178 4.38 9.46 5.88
CA GLU A 178 4.86 9.61 4.49
C GLU A 178 5.72 10.87 4.26
N THR A 179 5.65 11.83 5.17
CA THR A 179 6.47 13.06 5.14
C THR A 179 7.60 13.06 6.18
N GLY A 180 7.88 11.90 6.80
CA GLY A 180 8.98 11.71 7.75
C GLY A 180 8.74 12.28 9.16
N ARG A 181 7.52 12.71 9.49
CA ARG A 181 7.12 13.25 10.81
C ARG A 181 6.65 12.11 11.71
N LEU A 182 7.56 11.20 12.08
CA LEU A 182 7.22 9.90 12.65
C LEU A 182 6.67 9.96 14.08
N ASP A 183 7.15 10.90 14.91
CA ASP A 183 6.68 11.04 16.30
C ASP A 183 5.26 11.60 16.36
N GLU A 184 4.96 12.58 15.50
CA GLU A 184 3.60 13.10 15.35
C GLU A 184 2.67 12.05 14.76
N ALA A 185 3.12 11.27 13.77
CA ALA A 185 2.36 10.15 13.22
C ALA A 185 1.98 9.14 14.30
N MET A 186 2.95 8.73 15.13
CA MET A 186 2.73 7.82 16.26
C MET A 186 1.72 8.39 17.26
N THR A 187 1.85 9.67 17.62
CA THR A 187 0.95 10.35 18.57
C THR A 187 -0.49 10.39 18.06
N LEU A 188 -0.68 10.76 16.79
CA LEU A 188 -2.00 10.83 16.16
C LEU A 188 -2.65 9.45 16.03
N ALA A 189 -1.87 8.44 15.61
CA ALA A 189 -2.37 7.08 15.45
C ALA A 189 -2.78 6.46 16.80
N ARG A 190 -1.98 6.63 17.87
CA ARG A 190 -2.34 6.18 19.21
C ARG A 190 -3.62 6.86 19.71
N ARG A 191 -3.72 8.18 19.55
CA ARG A 191 -4.95 8.90 19.90
C ARG A 191 -6.17 8.37 19.13
N SER A 192 -5.99 8.01 17.87
CA SER A 192 -7.07 7.40 17.09
C SER A 192 -7.50 6.04 17.66
N LEU A 193 -6.56 5.17 18.09
CA LEU A 193 -6.87 3.89 18.74
C LEU A 193 -7.50 4.08 20.11
N ASP A 194 -7.11 5.09 20.89
CA ASP A 194 -7.75 5.42 22.16
C ASP A 194 -9.24 5.77 21.99
N LEU A 195 -9.58 6.44 20.89
CA LEU A 195 -10.97 6.80 20.55
C LEU A 195 -11.74 5.65 19.90
N TYR A 196 -11.07 4.79 19.11
CA TYR A 196 -11.67 3.67 18.41
C TYR A 196 -10.68 2.48 18.35
N PRO A 197 -10.67 1.59 19.37
CA PRO A 197 -9.65 0.56 19.56
C PRO A 197 -9.51 -0.46 18.41
N THR A 198 -10.58 -0.68 17.64
CA THR A 198 -10.59 -1.59 16.48
C THR A 198 -10.29 -0.90 15.16
N ASN A 199 -9.75 0.34 15.19
CA ASN A 199 -9.40 1.07 13.97
C ASN A 199 -8.12 0.50 13.32
N ALA A 200 -8.27 -0.38 12.34
CA ALA A 200 -7.16 -0.96 11.60
C ALA A 200 -6.34 0.09 10.83
N SER A 201 -6.94 1.21 10.42
CA SER A 201 -6.20 2.32 9.79
C SER A 201 -5.24 2.99 10.76
N ALA A 202 -5.59 3.11 12.05
CA ALA A 202 -4.71 3.67 13.07
C ALA A 202 -3.62 2.67 13.50
N CYS A 203 -3.98 1.38 13.66
CA CYS A 203 -3.01 0.31 13.85
C CYS A 203 -1.94 0.32 12.74
N HIS A 204 -2.36 0.42 11.49
CA HIS A 204 -1.49 0.54 10.33
C HIS A 204 -0.57 1.79 10.41
N GLY A 205 -1.08 2.93 10.88
CA GLY A 205 -0.28 4.14 11.08
C GLY A 205 0.85 3.95 12.10
N ILE A 206 0.58 3.25 13.22
CA ILE A 206 1.59 2.88 14.22
C ILE A 206 2.62 1.90 13.61
N THR A 207 2.13 0.92 12.88
CA THR A 207 2.96 -0.08 12.18
C THR A 207 3.96 0.60 11.24
N HIS A 208 3.50 1.55 10.44
CA HIS A 208 4.38 2.33 9.56
C HIS A 208 5.40 3.17 10.34
N ALA A 209 5.00 3.80 11.44
CA ALA A 209 5.93 4.58 12.25
C ALA A 209 7.06 3.71 12.82
N HIS A 210 6.77 2.50 13.31
CA HIS A 210 7.79 1.54 13.73
C HIS A 210 8.68 1.08 12.56
N PHE A 211 8.06 0.81 11.39
CA PHE A 211 8.80 0.40 10.20
C PHE A 211 9.80 1.47 9.77
N GLU A 212 9.38 2.74 9.67
CA GLU A 212 10.24 3.85 9.24
C GLU A 212 11.31 4.22 10.29
N LYS A 213 11.09 3.90 11.57
CA LYS A 213 12.09 4.07 12.63
C LYS A 213 13.07 2.91 12.72
N GLY A 214 12.87 1.81 12.00
CA GLY A 214 13.68 0.60 12.13
C GLY A 214 13.39 -0.23 13.40
N GLU A 215 12.31 0.07 14.12
CA GLU A 215 11.88 -0.58 15.37
C GLU A 215 11.14 -1.89 15.08
N ALA A 216 11.84 -2.86 14.42
CA ALA A 216 11.19 -4.07 13.92
C ALA A 216 10.65 -4.98 15.03
N SER A 217 11.34 -5.06 16.17
CA SER A 217 10.90 -5.87 17.32
C SER A 217 9.63 -5.31 17.95
N GLU A 218 9.64 -4.01 18.25
CA GLU A 218 8.52 -3.31 18.86
C GLU A 218 7.29 -3.30 17.93
N GLY A 219 7.52 -3.03 16.64
CA GLY A 219 6.49 -3.03 15.62
C GLY A 219 5.88 -4.43 15.42
N GLY A 220 6.72 -5.47 15.41
CA GLY A 220 6.29 -6.86 15.31
C GLY A 220 5.44 -7.30 16.49
N HIS A 221 5.85 -7.02 17.73
CA HIS A 221 5.07 -7.32 18.93
C HIS A 221 3.74 -6.56 18.94
N PHE A 222 3.78 -5.23 18.73
CA PHE A 222 2.56 -4.42 18.69
C PHE A 222 1.54 -4.95 17.68
N LEU A 223 1.99 -5.21 16.45
CA LEU A 223 1.10 -5.63 15.38
C LEU A 223 0.62 -7.07 15.56
N GLY A 224 1.48 -7.98 16.03
CA GLY A 224 1.12 -9.36 16.34
C GLY A 224 0.02 -9.44 17.38
N ASP A 225 0.20 -8.77 18.54
CA ASP A 225 -0.79 -8.72 19.62
C ASP A 225 -2.12 -8.11 19.14
N TRP A 226 -2.05 -7.04 18.34
CA TRP A 226 -3.28 -6.39 17.85
C TRP A 226 -4.05 -7.27 16.86
N LEU A 227 -3.36 -8.02 16.01
CA LEU A 227 -3.96 -8.92 15.01
C LEU A 227 -4.68 -10.12 15.63
N GLU A 228 -4.32 -10.56 16.84
CA GLU A 228 -5.02 -11.66 17.52
C GLU A 228 -6.53 -11.41 17.69
N GLY A 229 -6.92 -10.14 17.86
CA GLY A 229 -8.33 -9.72 18.00
C GLY A 229 -8.99 -9.24 16.71
N PHE A 230 -8.27 -9.19 15.60
CA PHE A 230 -8.78 -8.62 14.35
C PHE A 230 -9.42 -9.67 13.44
N ASP A 231 -10.59 -9.37 12.87
CA ASP A 231 -11.32 -10.33 12.03
C ASP A 231 -10.56 -10.63 10.72
N LYS A 232 -10.18 -11.89 10.54
CA LYS A 232 -9.45 -12.36 9.35
C LYS A 232 -10.23 -12.19 8.03
N ARG A 233 -11.54 -12.01 8.08
CA ARG A 233 -12.38 -11.74 6.89
C ARG A 233 -12.27 -10.29 6.41
N ALA A 234 -11.76 -9.38 7.26
CA ALA A 234 -11.49 -8.02 6.84
C ALA A 234 -10.40 -8.00 5.78
N SER A 235 -10.65 -7.36 4.64
CA SER A 235 -9.68 -7.28 3.55
C SER A 235 -8.34 -6.63 3.97
N TYR A 236 -8.38 -5.82 5.02
CA TYR A 236 -7.19 -5.16 5.57
C TYR A 236 -6.30 -6.09 6.41
N HIS A 237 -6.82 -7.26 6.82
CA HIS A 237 -6.05 -8.28 7.53
C HIS A 237 -4.85 -8.76 6.71
N VAL A 238 -5.05 -9.04 5.42
CA VAL A 238 -3.96 -9.44 4.49
C VAL A 238 -2.83 -8.41 4.46
N HIS A 239 -3.19 -7.12 4.41
CA HIS A 239 -2.20 -6.04 4.38
C HIS A 239 -1.44 -5.87 5.71
N LEU A 240 -2.12 -5.99 6.83
CA LEU A 240 -1.48 -5.95 8.16
C LEU A 240 -0.58 -7.18 8.39
N SER A 241 -1.02 -8.38 7.99
CA SER A 241 -0.20 -9.59 8.05
C SER A 241 1.04 -9.49 7.16
N TRP A 242 0.94 -8.80 6.01
CA TRP A 242 2.10 -8.48 5.18
C TRP A 242 3.09 -7.57 5.91
N HIS A 243 2.64 -6.54 6.62
CA HIS A 243 3.52 -5.70 7.45
C HIS A 243 4.19 -6.50 8.56
N LEU A 244 3.45 -7.42 9.21
CA LEU A 244 4.03 -8.31 10.21
C LEU A 244 5.14 -9.17 9.60
N ALA A 245 4.91 -9.72 8.40
CA ALA A 245 5.93 -10.48 7.68
C ALA A 245 7.17 -9.63 7.33
N LEU A 246 7.02 -8.32 7.05
CA LEU A 246 8.17 -7.44 6.85
C LEU A 246 8.99 -7.25 8.14
N PHE A 247 8.36 -7.15 9.30
CA PHE A 247 9.08 -7.11 10.59
C PHE A 247 9.81 -8.42 10.85
N GLU A 248 9.17 -9.56 10.61
CA GLU A 248 9.81 -10.87 10.76
C GLU A 248 11.03 -11.00 9.83
N LEU A 249 10.93 -10.55 8.57
CA LEU A 249 12.07 -10.50 7.65
C LEU A 249 13.18 -9.56 8.14
N ALA A 250 12.84 -8.38 8.68
CA ALA A 250 13.82 -7.45 9.22
C ALA A 250 14.60 -8.07 10.41
N LEU A 251 13.93 -8.88 11.22
CA LEU A 251 14.52 -9.62 12.35
C LEU A 251 15.25 -10.90 11.93
N GLY A 252 15.32 -11.21 10.62
CA GLY A 252 15.95 -12.42 10.10
C GLY A 252 15.13 -13.70 10.35
N ARG A 253 13.85 -13.60 10.69
CA ARG A 253 12.95 -14.73 10.94
C ARG A 253 12.22 -15.13 9.67
N TYR A 254 12.97 -15.72 8.76
CA TYR A 254 12.51 -16.05 7.42
C TYR A 254 11.33 -17.04 7.41
N GLN A 255 11.38 -18.07 8.30
CA GLN A 255 10.32 -19.07 8.40
C GLN A 255 8.99 -18.44 8.89
N SER A 256 9.04 -17.54 9.88
CA SER A 256 7.85 -16.83 10.35
C SER A 256 7.19 -16.00 9.24
N ALA A 257 7.98 -15.36 8.39
CA ALA A 257 7.46 -14.62 7.25
C ALA A 257 6.80 -15.56 6.20
N LEU A 258 7.35 -16.75 5.97
CA LEU A 258 6.75 -17.78 5.12
C LEU A 258 5.43 -18.30 5.71
N ASP A 259 5.39 -18.57 7.01
CA ASP A 259 4.19 -19.06 7.70
C ASP A 259 3.05 -18.02 7.60
N LEU A 260 3.36 -16.72 7.79
CA LEU A 260 2.40 -15.63 7.57
C LEU A 260 1.91 -15.56 6.12
N TYR A 261 2.81 -15.78 5.15
CA TYR A 261 2.39 -15.86 3.75
C TYR A 261 1.39 -16.99 3.54
N GLU A 262 1.70 -18.21 4.00
CA GLU A 262 0.86 -19.39 3.79
C GLU A 262 -0.51 -19.28 4.49
N THR A 263 -0.55 -18.74 5.72
CA THR A 263 -1.76 -18.75 6.54
C THR A 263 -2.66 -17.54 6.32
N ASP A 264 -2.08 -16.36 6.08
CA ASP A 264 -2.82 -15.09 6.13
C ASP A 264 -2.82 -14.32 4.79
N ILE A 265 -1.86 -14.57 3.88
CA ILE A 265 -1.78 -13.87 2.60
C ILE A 265 -2.21 -14.75 1.43
N ARG A 266 -1.71 -15.98 1.35
CA ARG A 266 -1.98 -16.90 0.26
C ARG A 266 -3.48 -17.20 0.01
N PRO A 267 -4.38 -17.22 1.01
CA PRO A 267 -5.81 -17.34 0.73
C PRO A 267 -6.32 -16.33 -0.30
N SER A 268 -5.88 -15.05 -0.20
CA SER A 268 -6.26 -14.01 -1.17
C SER A 268 -5.65 -14.23 -2.57
N VAL A 269 -4.49 -14.90 -2.63
CA VAL A 269 -3.85 -15.30 -3.90
C VAL A 269 -4.66 -16.37 -4.60
N VAL A 270 -5.07 -17.42 -3.86
CA VAL A 270 -5.90 -18.52 -4.37
C VAL A 270 -7.27 -18.01 -4.85
N GLU A 271 -7.84 -17.05 -4.14
CA GLU A 271 -9.08 -16.35 -4.54
C GLU A 271 -8.87 -15.35 -5.69
N LYS A 272 -7.62 -15.15 -6.13
CA LYS A 272 -7.23 -14.19 -7.18
C LYS A 272 -7.68 -12.75 -6.90
N THR A 273 -7.63 -12.36 -5.63
CA THR A 273 -7.97 -10.99 -5.21
C THR A 273 -6.90 -10.01 -5.68
N ILE A 274 -7.13 -9.36 -6.82
CA ILE A 274 -6.17 -8.43 -7.44
C ILE A 274 -5.80 -7.22 -6.53
N GLY A 275 -6.69 -6.86 -5.60
CA GLY A 275 -6.45 -5.79 -4.62
C GLY A 275 -5.28 -6.09 -3.67
N ASP A 276 -4.97 -7.36 -3.43
CA ASP A 276 -3.92 -7.82 -2.52
C ASP A 276 -2.60 -8.17 -3.24
N LEU A 277 -2.56 -8.05 -4.57
CA LEU A 277 -1.39 -8.40 -5.38
C LEU A 277 -0.09 -7.75 -4.89
N ALA A 278 -0.15 -6.49 -4.46
CA ALA A 278 1.05 -5.80 -3.97
C ALA A 278 1.63 -6.47 -2.72
N ASN A 279 0.77 -7.01 -1.84
CA ASN A 279 1.20 -7.72 -0.63
C ASN A 279 1.86 -9.05 -0.99
N SER A 280 1.17 -9.88 -1.78
CA SER A 280 1.65 -11.22 -2.16
C SER A 280 2.92 -11.14 -3.03
N ALA A 281 2.90 -10.38 -4.12
CA ALA A 281 4.01 -10.31 -5.05
C ALA A 281 5.27 -9.70 -4.41
N SER A 282 5.12 -8.61 -3.62
CA SER A 282 6.30 -7.97 -3.01
C SER A 282 6.90 -8.81 -1.89
N LEU A 283 6.09 -9.52 -1.09
CA LEU A 283 6.63 -10.41 -0.06
C LEU A 283 7.36 -11.60 -0.67
N MET A 284 6.73 -12.27 -1.63
CA MET A 284 7.34 -13.40 -2.33
C MET A 284 8.64 -13.00 -3.04
N TRP A 285 8.67 -11.82 -3.66
CA TRP A 285 9.87 -11.31 -4.31
C TRP A 285 10.99 -11.03 -3.32
N ARG A 286 10.70 -10.43 -2.15
CA ARG A 286 11.67 -10.23 -1.08
C ARG A 286 12.21 -11.54 -0.54
N LEU A 287 11.34 -12.53 -0.28
CA LEU A 287 11.74 -13.86 0.15
C LEU A 287 12.74 -14.49 -0.84
N GLN A 288 12.46 -14.39 -2.14
CA GLN A 288 13.37 -14.87 -3.19
C GLN A 288 14.66 -14.07 -3.28
N LEU A 289 14.56 -12.76 -3.24
CA LEU A 289 15.70 -11.84 -3.37
C LEU A 289 16.70 -12.04 -2.23
N TYR A 290 16.19 -12.10 -0.99
CA TYR A 290 16.99 -12.23 0.22
C TYR A 290 17.57 -13.64 0.38
N ALA A 291 16.86 -14.66 -0.02
CA ALA A 291 17.34 -16.04 -0.04
C ALA A 291 18.32 -16.34 -1.19
N GLY A 292 18.34 -15.54 -2.23
CA GLY A 292 19.09 -15.84 -3.46
C GLY A 292 18.52 -17.00 -4.27
N SER A 293 17.38 -17.56 -3.87
CA SER A 293 16.68 -18.69 -4.50
C SER A 293 15.17 -18.56 -4.34
N PRO A 294 14.36 -19.17 -5.26
CA PRO A 294 12.90 -19.14 -5.13
C PRO A 294 12.44 -19.74 -3.80
N PRO A 295 11.43 -19.12 -3.13
CA PRO A 295 10.82 -19.71 -1.96
C PRO A 295 10.05 -20.99 -2.32
N PRO A 296 9.75 -21.87 -1.34
CA PRO A 296 9.06 -23.16 -1.59
C PRO A 296 7.55 -23.01 -1.88
N VAL A 297 7.15 -21.90 -2.45
CA VAL A 297 5.76 -21.56 -2.82
C VAL A 297 5.66 -21.29 -4.31
N PRO A 298 4.58 -21.74 -4.99
CA PRO A 298 4.50 -21.63 -6.44
C PRO A 298 4.23 -20.18 -6.88
N TRP A 299 5.17 -19.59 -7.60
CA TRP A 299 5.00 -18.30 -8.26
C TRP A 299 3.84 -18.27 -9.27
N GLN A 300 3.46 -19.44 -9.80
CA GLN A 300 2.34 -19.57 -10.72
C GLN A 300 1.03 -19.05 -10.15
N GLU A 301 0.74 -19.30 -8.87
CA GLU A 301 -0.47 -18.79 -8.21
C GLU A 301 -0.49 -17.25 -8.17
N VAL A 302 0.65 -16.62 -7.87
CA VAL A 302 0.77 -15.16 -7.83
C VAL A 302 0.70 -14.56 -9.25
N SER A 303 1.28 -15.24 -10.26
CA SER A 303 1.13 -14.85 -11.67
C SER A 303 -0.34 -14.89 -12.12
N GLU A 304 -1.09 -15.92 -11.72
CA GLU A 304 -2.53 -16.01 -12.01
C GLU A 304 -3.34 -14.91 -11.29
N GLN A 305 -2.99 -14.56 -10.04
CA GLN A 305 -3.58 -13.42 -9.34
C GLN A 305 -3.32 -12.10 -10.09
N ALA A 306 -2.13 -11.96 -10.70
CA ALA A 306 -1.70 -10.77 -11.42
C ALA A 306 -2.30 -10.65 -12.84
N ALA A 307 -2.84 -11.73 -13.41
CA ALA A 307 -3.28 -11.79 -14.81
C ALA A 307 -4.23 -10.65 -15.26
N PRO A 308 -5.18 -10.15 -14.41
CA PRO A 308 -6.02 -9.01 -14.76
C PRO A 308 -5.24 -7.71 -15.06
N ALA A 309 -4.02 -7.54 -14.54
CA ALA A 309 -3.18 -6.38 -14.84
C ALA A 309 -2.73 -6.38 -16.30
N ALA A 310 -2.31 -7.52 -16.83
CA ALA A 310 -1.92 -7.65 -18.24
C ALA A 310 -3.09 -7.49 -19.22
N ALA A 311 -4.31 -7.84 -18.80
CA ALA A 311 -5.52 -7.64 -19.58
C ALA A 311 -5.94 -6.15 -19.68
N ASN A 312 -5.67 -5.36 -18.65
CA ASN A 312 -6.07 -3.95 -18.54
C ASN A 312 -4.93 -3.10 -17.93
N PRO A 313 -3.81 -2.86 -18.64
CA PRO A 313 -2.70 -2.05 -18.16
C PRO A 313 -3.11 -0.62 -17.86
N GLY A 314 -2.43 0.03 -16.89
CA GLY A 314 -2.62 1.46 -16.60
C GLY A 314 -2.33 1.87 -15.16
N PRO A 315 -2.88 1.20 -14.12
CA PRO A 315 -2.55 1.50 -12.73
C PRO A 315 -1.08 1.17 -12.41
N ALA A 316 -0.20 2.18 -12.42
CA ALA A 316 1.25 2.02 -12.34
C ALA A 316 1.72 1.18 -11.15
N PHE A 317 1.15 1.43 -9.95
CA PHE A 317 1.47 0.68 -8.74
C PHE A 317 1.16 -0.82 -8.87
N ARG A 318 -0.05 -1.15 -9.37
CA ARG A 318 -0.47 -2.53 -9.59
C ARG A 318 0.39 -3.21 -10.66
N ASP A 319 0.63 -2.52 -11.78
CA ASP A 319 1.33 -3.08 -12.93
C ASP A 319 2.80 -3.36 -12.61
N ALA A 320 3.45 -2.51 -11.81
CA ALA A 320 4.81 -2.76 -11.32
C ALA A 320 4.88 -4.01 -10.42
N HIS A 321 3.89 -4.24 -9.54
CA HIS A 321 3.83 -5.46 -8.72
C HIS A 321 3.46 -6.71 -9.54
N ALA A 322 2.62 -6.57 -10.56
CA ALA A 322 2.33 -7.66 -11.50
C ALA A 322 3.59 -8.10 -12.26
N ALA A 323 4.46 -7.16 -12.61
CA ALA A 323 5.73 -7.47 -13.26
C ALA A 323 6.64 -8.34 -12.38
N LEU A 324 6.66 -8.14 -11.04
CA LEU A 324 7.39 -9.02 -10.12
C LEU A 324 6.88 -10.48 -10.24
N ALA A 325 5.55 -10.65 -10.23
CA ALA A 325 4.92 -11.96 -10.29
C ALA A 325 5.20 -12.68 -11.62
N PHE A 326 5.02 -11.99 -12.76
CA PHE A 326 5.25 -12.59 -14.08
C PHE A 326 6.72 -12.92 -14.29
N ALA A 327 7.62 -12.02 -13.92
CA ALA A 327 9.07 -12.23 -14.06
C ALA A 327 9.55 -13.42 -13.23
N ALA A 328 9.11 -13.54 -11.97
CA ALA A 328 9.50 -14.64 -11.10
C ALA A 328 8.86 -15.98 -11.48
N ALA A 329 7.65 -15.97 -12.04
CA ALA A 329 7.00 -17.17 -12.56
C ALA A 329 7.56 -17.65 -13.91
N GLY A 330 8.38 -16.83 -14.59
CA GLY A 330 8.84 -17.09 -15.97
C GLY A 330 7.71 -16.98 -16.98
N ASP A 331 6.66 -16.21 -16.70
CA ASP A 331 5.51 -16.01 -17.58
C ASP A 331 5.82 -14.87 -18.59
N GLU A 332 6.72 -15.16 -19.51
CA GLU A 332 7.20 -14.20 -20.52
C GLU A 332 6.08 -13.69 -21.43
N GLU A 333 5.09 -14.54 -21.75
CA GLU A 333 3.97 -14.15 -22.62
C GLU A 333 3.11 -13.09 -21.95
N THR A 334 2.72 -13.30 -20.69
CA THR A 334 1.87 -12.35 -19.95
C THR A 334 2.64 -11.08 -19.60
N MET A 335 3.93 -11.19 -19.25
CA MET A 335 4.83 -10.05 -19.07
C MET A 335 4.93 -9.21 -20.34
N GLY A 336 5.10 -9.84 -21.51
CA GLY A 336 5.14 -9.17 -22.80
C GLY A 336 3.84 -8.39 -23.09
N ARG A 337 2.69 -8.99 -22.82
CA ARG A 337 1.38 -8.31 -22.98
C ARG A 337 1.25 -7.08 -22.07
N LEU A 338 1.69 -7.17 -20.82
CA LEU A 338 1.68 -6.05 -19.89
C LEU A 338 2.58 -4.91 -20.37
N ILE A 339 3.82 -5.22 -20.77
CA ILE A 339 4.79 -4.26 -21.31
C ILE A 339 4.25 -3.60 -22.60
N ASP A 340 3.71 -4.36 -23.53
CA ASP A 340 3.16 -3.82 -24.78
C ASP A 340 1.92 -2.94 -24.56
N GLY A 341 1.06 -3.31 -23.64
CA GLY A 341 -0.07 -2.48 -23.25
C GLY A 341 0.36 -1.16 -22.62
N THR A 342 1.36 -1.20 -21.73
CA THR A 342 1.92 0.01 -21.09
C THR A 342 2.67 0.88 -22.11
N ARG A 343 3.38 0.27 -23.08
CA ARG A 343 4.02 1.01 -24.17
C ARG A 343 3.00 1.77 -25.01
N LYS A 344 1.86 1.16 -25.33
CA LYS A 344 0.76 1.86 -26.04
C LYS A 344 0.25 3.07 -25.24
N LEU A 345 0.13 2.97 -23.92
CA LEU A 345 -0.24 4.13 -23.09
C LEU A 345 0.83 5.22 -23.14
N ALA A 346 2.11 4.86 -23.09
CA ALA A 346 3.23 5.81 -23.22
C ALA A 346 3.20 6.53 -24.58
N ASP A 347 2.96 5.80 -25.69
CA ASP A 347 2.85 6.33 -27.05
C ASP A 347 1.64 7.26 -27.21
N GLN A 348 0.57 7.03 -26.46
CA GLN A 348 -0.61 7.89 -26.38
C GLN A 348 -0.41 9.14 -25.51
N GLY A 349 0.80 9.35 -24.97
CA GLY A 349 1.17 10.54 -24.20
C GLY A 349 1.05 10.39 -22.68
N ASN A 350 0.82 9.18 -22.16
CA ASN A 350 0.84 8.95 -20.70
C ASN A 350 2.29 9.04 -20.18
N ALA A 351 2.62 10.18 -19.55
CA ALA A 351 3.96 10.45 -19.04
C ALA A 351 4.37 9.47 -17.92
N LEU A 352 3.46 9.07 -17.03
CA LEU A 352 3.73 8.12 -15.97
C LEU A 352 4.09 6.73 -16.53
N ALA A 353 3.37 6.28 -17.55
CA ALA A 353 3.68 5.04 -18.24
C ALA A 353 5.07 5.09 -18.88
N ARG A 354 5.40 6.18 -19.58
CA ARG A 354 6.68 6.35 -20.31
C ARG A 354 7.87 6.48 -19.37
N GLU A 355 7.74 7.29 -18.31
CA GLU A 355 8.87 7.69 -17.48
C GLU A 355 9.10 6.77 -16.29
N MET A 356 8.06 6.07 -15.85
CA MET A 356 8.09 5.28 -14.63
C MET A 356 7.76 3.80 -14.86
N THR A 357 6.49 3.50 -15.26
CA THR A 357 5.99 2.13 -15.22
C THR A 357 6.69 1.23 -16.22
N LEU A 358 6.86 1.69 -17.46
CA LEU A 358 7.49 0.89 -18.52
C LEU A 358 8.95 0.55 -18.22
N PRO A 359 9.85 1.53 -17.91
CA PRO A 359 11.24 1.20 -17.62
C PRO A 359 11.39 0.38 -16.33
N LEU A 360 10.54 0.60 -15.30
CA LEU A 360 10.57 -0.20 -14.07
C LEU A 360 10.23 -1.68 -14.35
N MET A 361 9.17 -1.95 -15.11
CA MET A 361 8.79 -3.33 -15.48
C MET A 361 9.83 -4.01 -16.35
N GLN A 362 10.40 -3.31 -17.33
CA GLN A 362 11.47 -3.83 -18.15
C GLN A 362 12.74 -4.14 -17.34
N GLY A 363 13.05 -3.30 -16.34
CA GLY A 363 14.17 -3.54 -15.44
C GLY A 363 13.96 -4.76 -14.54
N ILE A 364 12.72 -4.99 -14.04
CA ILE A 364 12.35 -6.19 -13.30
C ILE A 364 12.51 -7.45 -14.17
N ALA A 365 12.06 -7.41 -15.42
CA ALA A 365 12.25 -8.51 -16.39
C ALA A 365 13.73 -8.80 -16.61
N ALA A 366 14.55 -7.77 -16.89
CA ALA A 366 15.99 -7.90 -17.08
C ALA A 366 16.67 -8.47 -15.82
N PHE A 367 16.24 -8.08 -14.63
CA PHE A 367 16.76 -8.62 -13.39
C PHE A 367 16.49 -10.14 -13.26
N ALA A 368 15.26 -10.57 -13.56
CA ALA A 368 14.90 -12.00 -13.53
C ALA A 368 15.66 -12.82 -14.59
N GLU A 369 15.97 -12.23 -15.73
CA GLU A 369 16.82 -12.80 -16.79
C GLU A 369 18.32 -12.75 -16.46
N ARG A 370 18.71 -12.23 -15.28
CA ARG A 370 20.09 -12.03 -14.84
C ARG A 370 20.91 -11.02 -15.69
N SER A 371 20.24 -10.18 -16.45
CA SER A 371 20.82 -9.07 -17.20
C SER A 371 20.94 -7.84 -16.29
N TYR A 372 21.83 -7.92 -15.28
CA TYR A 372 21.86 -6.96 -14.17
C TYR A 372 22.27 -5.56 -14.58
N GLU A 373 23.20 -5.37 -15.53
CA GLU A 373 23.55 -4.05 -16.06
C GLU A 373 22.37 -3.39 -16.76
N GLU A 374 21.57 -4.16 -17.49
CA GLU A 374 20.37 -3.67 -18.16
C GLU A 374 19.28 -3.34 -17.13
N ALA A 375 19.13 -4.17 -16.10
CA ALA A 375 18.21 -3.88 -14.98
C ALA A 375 18.58 -2.56 -14.30
N VAL A 376 19.85 -2.34 -13.99
CA VAL A 376 20.37 -1.07 -13.43
C VAL A 376 20.01 0.09 -14.37
N ARG A 377 20.37 0.01 -15.65
CA ARG A 377 20.14 1.08 -16.63
C ARG A 377 18.67 1.50 -16.71
N LEU A 378 17.75 0.54 -16.57
CA LEU A 378 16.32 0.77 -16.70
C LEU A 378 15.68 1.26 -15.38
N MET A 379 16.19 0.81 -14.23
CA MET A 379 15.56 1.07 -12.93
C MET A 379 16.07 2.34 -12.24
N GLU A 380 17.30 2.81 -12.49
CA GLU A 380 17.90 3.94 -11.75
C GLU A 380 17.00 5.19 -11.72
N ALA A 381 16.53 5.66 -12.86
CA ALA A 381 15.72 6.87 -12.93
C ALA A 381 14.32 6.71 -12.31
N PRO A 382 13.57 5.61 -12.58
CA PRO A 382 12.30 5.34 -11.90
C PRO A 382 12.42 5.21 -10.38
N VAL A 383 13.44 4.50 -9.88
CA VAL A 383 13.60 4.25 -8.43
C VAL A 383 13.78 5.54 -7.65
N GLN A 384 14.45 6.54 -8.20
CA GLN A 384 14.57 7.88 -7.57
C GLN A 384 13.25 8.64 -7.45
N GLN A 385 12.19 8.20 -8.13
CA GLN A 385 10.91 8.89 -8.19
C GLN A 385 9.72 7.97 -7.88
N LEU A 386 9.94 6.90 -7.10
CA LEU A 386 8.93 5.85 -6.85
C LEU A 386 7.62 6.36 -6.26
N ALA A 387 7.60 7.48 -5.54
CA ALA A 387 6.36 8.08 -5.06
C ALA A 387 5.33 8.34 -6.18
N ARG A 388 5.79 8.55 -7.43
CA ARG A 388 4.92 8.79 -8.59
C ARG A 388 4.05 7.59 -8.97
N ILE A 389 4.48 6.34 -8.68
CA ILE A 389 3.64 5.17 -8.95
C ILE A 389 2.57 4.95 -7.87
N GLY A 390 2.68 5.63 -6.72
CA GLY A 390 1.80 5.47 -5.57
C GLY A 390 2.27 4.40 -4.59
N GLY A 391 1.41 4.08 -3.63
CA GLY A 391 1.73 3.17 -2.51
C GLY A 391 2.50 3.85 -1.38
N SER A 392 2.67 3.17 -0.26
CA SER A 392 3.52 3.62 0.85
C SER A 392 5.00 3.33 0.56
N HIS A 393 5.90 3.97 1.33
CA HIS A 393 7.33 3.70 1.21
C HIS A 393 7.66 2.22 1.42
N ALA A 394 7.11 1.57 2.46
CA ALA A 394 7.29 0.14 2.71
C ALA A 394 6.89 -0.75 1.51
N GLN A 395 5.83 -0.36 0.76
CA GLN A 395 5.41 -1.07 -0.43
C GLN A 395 6.33 -0.84 -1.63
N ARG A 396 6.89 0.35 -1.77
CA ARG A 396 7.80 0.72 -2.87
C ARG A 396 9.22 0.20 -2.69
N GLU A 397 9.66 -0.02 -1.46
CA GLU A 397 11.03 -0.44 -1.12
C GLU A 397 11.47 -1.74 -1.82
N VAL A 398 10.54 -2.63 -2.19
CA VAL A 398 10.86 -3.84 -2.99
C VAL A 398 11.58 -3.50 -4.31
N PHE A 399 11.29 -2.36 -4.91
CA PHE A 399 11.96 -1.91 -6.14
C PHE A 399 13.33 -1.31 -5.85
N GLU A 400 13.51 -0.64 -4.69
CA GLU A 400 14.82 -0.23 -4.18
C GLU A 400 15.71 -1.45 -3.90
N ASP A 401 15.16 -2.47 -3.22
CA ASP A 401 15.86 -3.73 -2.93
C ASP A 401 16.31 -4.43 -4.21
N THR A 402 15.45 -4.43 -5.24
CA THR A 402 15.76 -5.05 -6.54
C THR A 402 16.90 -4.31 -7.25
N LEU A 403 16.88 -2.97 -7.25
CA LEU A 403 17.95 -2.17 -7.85
C LEU A 403 19.27 -2.34 -7.09
N LEU A 404 19.21 -2.36 -5.76
CA LEU A 404 20.39 -2.55 -4.92
C LEU A 404 21.04 -3.92 -5.18
N GLU A 405 20.26 -5.00 -5.22
CA GLU A 405 20.78 -6.31 -5.57
C GLU A 405 21.29 -6.36 -7.03
N ALA A 406 20.67 -5.60 -7.95
CA ALA A 406 21.19 -5.46 -9.31
C ALA A 406 22.57 -4.77 -9.33
N TYR A 407 22.79 -3.72 -8.53
CA TYR A 407 24.10 -3.09 -8.40
C TYR A 407 25.17 -4.09 -7.89
N LEU A 408 24.84 -4.84 -6.82
CA LEU A 408 25.75 -5.83 -6.25
C LEU A 408 26.11 -6.94 -7.25
N ARG A 409 25.14 -7.38 -8.08
CA ARG A 409 25.36 -8.43 -9.09
C ARG A 409 25.98 -7.94 -10.39
N ALA A 410 25.88 -6.64 -10.67
CA ALA A 410 26.51 -5.98 -11.81
C ALA A 410 27.91 -5.44 -11.49
N ASP A 411 28.47 -5.76 -10.30
CA ASP A 411 29.76 -5.27 -9.80
C ASP A 411 29.88 -3.72 -9.75
N GLN A 412 28.73 -3.04 -9.49
CA GLN A 412 28.67 -1.58 -9.35
C GLN A 412 28.66 -1.16 -7.88
N MET A 413 29.74 -1.53 -7.16
CA MET A 413 29.81 -1.42 -5.71
C MET A 413 29.71 0.03 -5.20
N ASP A 414 30.29 1.00 -5.89
CA ASP A 414 30.20 2.41 -5.51
C ASP A 414 28.74 2.89 -5.43
N LYS A 415 27.89 2.49 -6.40
CA LYS A 415 26.48 2.82 -6.42
C LYS A 415 25.70 2.10 -5.33
N ALA A 416 26.04 0.83 -5.08
CA ALA A 416 25.45 0.06 -3.99
C ALA A 416 25.77 0.71 -2.63
N GLU A 417 27.02 1.09 -2.40
CA GLU A 417 27.43 1.77 -1.15
C GLU A 417 26.74 3.11 -0.98
N ASP A 418 26.61 3.93 -2.04
CA ASP A 418 25.96 5.23 -1.95
C ASP A 418 24.47 5.09 -1.64
N MET A 419 23.77 4.15 -2.29
CA MET A 419 22.38 3.85 -1.99
C MET A 419 22.22 3.33 -0.55
N LEU A 420 23.10 2.45 -0.08
CA LEU A 420 23.07 1.93 1.29
C LEU A 420 23.36 3.00 2.34
N LYS A 421 24.28 3.94 2.09
CA LYS A 421 24.53 5.10 2.98
C LYS A 421 23.27 5.96 3.12
N GLU A 422 22.56 6.22 2.02
CA GLU A 422 21.29 6.95 2.05
C GLU A 422 20.23 6.20 2.87
N ARG A 423 20.05 4.90 2.63
CA ARG A 423 19.05 4.06 3.33
C ARG A 423 19.35 3.96 4.82
N LEU A 424 20.61 3.67 5.20
CA LEU A 424 21.04 3.62 6.61
C LEU A 424 20.99 4.99 7.30
N GLY A 425 21.16 6.08 6.56
CA GLY A 425 20.92 7.44 7.09
C GLY A 425 19.45 7.75 7.34
N ARG A 426 18.53 7.05 6.66
CA ARG A 426 17.07 7.19 6.80
C ARG A 426 16.54 6.38 7.99
N ARG A 427 17.02 5.14 8.17
CA ARG A 427 16.69 4.26 9.30
C ARG A 427 17.77 3.19 9.53
N GLU A 428 17.84 2.68 10.74
CA GLU A 428 18.65 1.51 11.04
C GLU A 428 18.05 0.25 10.36
N SER A 429 18.91 -0.57 9.75
CA SER A 429 18.54 -1.81 9.07
C SER A 429 19.68 -2.82 9.11
N VAL A 430 19.47 -3.93 9.77
CA VAL A 430 20.46 -5.02 9.85
C VAL A 430 20.75 -5.59 8.46
N ARG A 431 19.72 -5.71 7.61
CA ARG A 431 19.89 -6.19 6.23
C ARG A 431 20.72 -5.23 5.39
N ASP A 432 20.48 -3.92 5.48
CA ASP A 432 21.27 -2.93 4.73
C ASP A 432 22.72 -2.91 5.23
N THR A 433 22.95 -3.12 6.54
CA THR A 433 24.27 -3.30 7.13
C THR A 433 24.96 -4.56 6.56
N PHE A 434 24.25 -5.68 6.45
CA PHE A 434 24.78 -6.89 5.79
C PHE A 434 25.07 -6.66 4.30
N TRP A 435 24.21 -5.98 3.58
CA TRP A 435 24.47 -5.64 2.18
C TRP A 435 25.62 -4.67 2.01
N MET A 436 25.82 -3.73 2.94
CA MET A 436 27.02 -2.89 3.00
C MET A 436 28.28 -3.74 3.19
N ALA A 437 28.22 -4.76 4.06
CA ALA A 437 29.36 -5.69 4.24
C ALA A 437 29.67 -6.43 2.93
N ARG A 438 28.65 -6.87 2.17
CA ARG A 438 28.83 -7.51 0.85
C ARG A 438 29.51 -6.56 -0.15
N ALA A 439 29.03 -5.32 -0.24
CA ALA A 439 29.59 -4.31 -1.16
C ALA A 439 31.07 -4.03 -0.83
N LYS A 440 31.38 -3.78 0.45
CA LYS A 440 32.75 -3.49 0.92
C LYS A 440 33.70 -4.67 0.72
N ALA A 441 33.26 -5.90 0.99
CA ALA A 441 34.05 -7.09 0.76
C ALA A 441 34.40 -7.26 -0.73
N SER A 442 33.42 -7.05 -1.61
CA SER A 442 33.63 -7.12 -3.07
C SER A 442 34.57 -6.02 -3.59
N SER A 443 34.56 -4.84 -2.96
CA SER A 443 35.46 -3.71 -3.25
C SER A 443 36.86 -3.88 -2.62
N GLY A 444 37.13 -4.98 -1.90
CA GLY A 444 38.41 -5.20 -1.21
C GLY A 444 38.62 -4.41 0.07
N GLN A 445 37.57 -3.74 0.59
CA GLN A 445 37.58 -2.97 1.84
C GLN A 445 37.37 -3.92 3.03
N THR A 446 38.30 -4.83 3.25
CA THR A 446 38.17 -5.99 4.17
C THR A 446 37.93 -5.57 5.62
N GLU A 447 38.57 -4.50 6.10
CA GLU A 447 38.45 -4.03 7.48
C GLU A 447 37.01 -3.49 7.74
N GLU A 448 36.54 -2.62 6.87
CA GLU A 448 35.17 -2.04 6.95
C GLU A 448 34.10 -3.11 6.75
N ALA A 449 34.31 -4.06 5.83
CA ALA A 449 33.44 -5.22 5.64
C ALA A 449 33.34 -6.05 6.93
N GLY A 450 34.47 -6.29 7.61
CA GLY A 450 34.51 -7.01 8.89
C GLY A 450 33.77 -6.28 10.02
N VAL A 451 33.78 -4.95 10.04
CA VAL A 451 32.98 -4.15 10.99
C VAL A 451 31.48 -4.36 10.70
N ALA A 452 31.06 -4.16 9.48
CA ALA A 452 29.65 -4.29 9.09
C ALA A 452 29.10 -5.73 9.27
N VAL A 453 29.93 -6.76 9.07
CA VAL A 453 29.57 -8.15 9.38
C VAL A 453 29.28 -8.34 10.86
N ARG A 454 30.14 -7.83 11.75
CA ARG A 454 29.94 -7.96 13.21
C ARG A 454 28.67 -7.23 13.66
N GLU A 455 28.41 -6.04 13.14
CA GLU A 455 27.20 -5.28 13.41
C GLU A 455 25.93 -6.05 12.93
N ALA A 456 25.98 -6.63 11.74
CA ALA A 456 24.87 -7.43 11.23
C ALA A 456 24.66 -8.72 12.05
N GLN A 457 25.76 -9.41 12.48
CA GLN A 457 25.66 -10.57 13.36
C GLN A 457 25.07 -10.23 14.73
N ASP A 458 25.42 -9.07 15.29
CA ASP A 458 24.85 -8.59 16.54
C ASP A 458 23.37 -8.24 16.41
N GLY A 459 22.99 -7.57 15.33
CA GLY A 459 21.60 -7.23 15.02
C GLY A 459 20.71 -8.45 14.76
N TRP A 460 21.25 -9.52 14.16
CA TRP A 460 20.56 -10.78 13.89
C TRP A 460 20.90 -11.91 14.88
N ARG A 461 21.29 -11.58 16.10
CA ARG A 461 21.62 -12.61 17.13
C ARG A 461 20.48 -13.58 17.42
N ASP A 462 19.23 -13.11 17.32
CA ASP A 462 18.00 -13.87 17.57
C ASP A 462 17.30 -14.28 16.25
N ALA A 463 17.99 -14.17 15.11
CA ALA A 463 17.48 -14.57 13.83
C ALA A 463 17.39 -16.09 13.69
N ASP A 464 16.64 -16.52 12.70
CA ASP A 464 16.59 -17.91 12.28
C ASP A 464 17.97 -18.33 11.73
N GLN A 465 18.69 -19.16 12.48
CA GLN A 465 20.07 -19.57 12.17
C GLN A 465 20.17 -20.35 10.86
N THR A 466 19.05 -20.91 10.39
CA THR A 466 18.95 -21.65 9.13
C THR A 466 18.47 -20.77 7.98
N SER A 467 18.18 -19.50 8.24
CA SER A 467 17.74 -18.58 7.18
C SER A 467 18.85 -18.40 6.13
N PRO A 468 18.48 -18.24 4.86
CA PRO A 468 19.46 -18.06 3.79
C PRO A 468 20.37 -16.83 3.99
N GLU A 469 19.82 -15.74 4.51
CA GLU A 469 20.58 -14.51 4.78
C GLU A 469 21.59 -14.71 5.92
N PHE A 470 21.17 -15.36 7.02
CA PHE A 470 22.07 -15.64 8.14
C PHE A 470 23.20 -16.59 7.73
N THR A 471 22.90 -17.61 6.93
CA THR A 471 23.90 -18.52 6.35
C THR A 471 24.90 -17.75 5.47
N SER A 472 24.43 -16.83 4.64
CA SER A 472 25.26 -15.99 3.78
C SER A 472 26.15 -15.03 4.60
N LEU A 473 25.58 -14.44 5.66
CA LEU A 473 26.33 -13.58 6.60
C LEU A 473 27.47 -14.35 7.30
N THR A 474 27.16 -15.58 7.77
CA THR A 474 28.16 -16.44 8.42
C THR A 474 29.26 -16.83 7.44
N SER A 475 28.93 -17.21 6.21
CA SER A 475 29.89 -17.51 5.17
C SER A 475 30.79 -16.32 4.82
N LEU A 476 30.24 -15.12 4.78
CA LEU A 476 31.03 -13.89 4.56
C LEU A 476 31.96 -13.62 5.74
N ALA A 477 31.49 -13.81 6.98
CA ALA A 477 32.32 -13.68 8.18
C ALA A 477 33.55 -14.62 8.15
N GLU A 478 33.36 -15.89 7.76
CA GLU A 478 34.42 -16.88 7.61
C GLU A 478 35.45 -16.52 6.51
N GLN A 479 35.01 -15.86 5.43
CA GLN A 479 35.89 -15.41 4.35
C GLN A 479 36.78 -14.23 4.74
N LEU A 480 36.29 -13.39 5.65
CA LEU A 480 36.99 -12.18 6.08
C LEU A 480 37.93 -12.39 7.28
N GLY A 481 37.74 -13.47 8.01
CA GLY A 481 38.43 -13.71 9.29
C GLY A 481 39.36 -14.61 9.55
#